data_173e041e432c901f7b37987154849e75
#
_entry.id   173e041e432c901f7b37987154849e75
#
_cell.length_a   1.000
_cell.length_b   1.000
_cell.length_c   1.000
_cell.angle_alpha   90.00
_cell.angle_beta   90.00
_cell.angle_gamma   90.00
#
_symmetry.space_group_name_H-M   'P 1'
#
loop_
_entity.id
_entity.type
_entity.pdbx_description
1 polymer ?
#
loop_
_entity_poly.entity_id
_entity_poly.type
_entity_poly.pdbx_seq_one_letter_code
_entity_poly.pdbx_strand_id
1 'polypeptide(L)'
;MPPYVSRDVVAERLRLIFPEGTPNRTYCTRELAAGTVFVALHIGAVEGADRFLGPVHVYRMTGEQAARNSDAERSAYAADVVKKNNRVAGARWYADNTREPIRDETLRDGLVAVSAVLRREDLPTTSGQPRYALKAEFAALFDPALHGAVLDKAIGDFQAKHLSRSALARVSIMLAGAAGSTAGVLVTFPNGETRRLAPGPSSIIARAVIEVFARTYLARPAVLWLSESGNKTVLRDDRIASAVGLKIEADKNLPDLILADLGPAEPLIIFVEVVATDGAVTPRRQQAMHMISDAAGFKRSQIAFLTAYQDRESAGFRRTVSQLAWNSFAWFASEPDSIKVMHSGIKRGQRLSDLLATKPTEC
;
A
#
# COMPACT_ATOMS: atom_id res chain seq x y z
N MET A 1 -23.68 -1.44 -25.22
CA MET A 1 -22.28 -1.87 -24.98
C MET A 1 -21.46 -0.63 -24.58
N PRO A 2 -20.44 -0.73 -23.71
CA PRO A 2 -19.49 0.38 -23.49
C PRO A 2 -18.83 0.81 -24.82
N PRO A 3 -18.43 2.08 -24.95
CA PRO A 3 -17.64 2.51 -26.10
C PRO A 3 -16.40 1.62 -26.31
N TYR A 4 -16.02 1.42 -27.58
CA TYR A 4 -14.80 0.66 -27.85
C TYR A 4 -13.57 1.45 -27.39
N VAL A 5 -12.66 0.77 -26.73
CA VAL A 5 -11.36 1.31 -26.29
C VAL A 5 -10.28 0.31 -26.64
N SER A 6 -9.10 0.77 -27.05
CA SER A 6 -7.98 -0.13 -27.35
C SER A 6 -7.36 -0.70 -26.06
N ARG A 7 -6.73 -1.86 -26.17
CA ARG A 7 -6.03 -2.51 -25.05
C ARG A 7 -4.89 -1.64 -24.51
N ASP A 8 -4.22 -0.87 -25.36
CA ASP A 8 -3.11 0.00 -24.95
C ASP A 8 -3.62 1.15 -24.07
N VAL A 9 -4.75 1.77 -24.43
CA VAL A 9 -5.40 2.78 -23.60
C VAL A 9 -5.85 2.20 -22.27
N VAL A 10 -6.35 0.96 -22.25
CA VAL A 10 -6.68 0.28 -21.00
C VAL A 10 -5.43 0.08 -20.15
N ALA A 11 -4.32 -0.39 -20.73
CA ALA A 11 -3.06 -0.58 -20.01
C ALA A 11 -2.51 0.73 -19.41
N GLU A 12 -2.56 1.81 -20.17
CA GLU A 12 -2.14 3.14 -19.73
C GLU A 12 -3.00 3.63 -18.55
N ARG A 13 -4.33 3.58 -18.69
CA ARG A 13 -5.25 4.05 -17.65
C ARG A 13 -5.19 3.22 -16.38
N LEU A 14 -5.00 1.91 -16.47
CA LEU A 14 -4.81 1.06 -15.28
C LEU A 14 -3.62 1.51 -14.43
N ARG A 15 -2.54 1.98 -15.05
CA ARG A 15 -1.37 2.50 -14.32
C ARG A 15 -1.65 3.83 -13.62
N LEU A 16 -2.53 4.66 -14.19
CA LEU A 16 -2.98 5.91 -13.58
C LEU A 16 -3.98 5.64 -12.44
N ILE A 17 -4.93 4.72 -12.66
CA ILE A 17 -5.96 4.35 -11.66
C ILE A 17 -5.32 3.66 -10.45
N PHE A 18 -4.33 2.81 -10.68
CA PHE A 18 -3.60 2.05 -9.65
C PHE A 18 -2.11 2.44 -9.67
N PRO A 19 -1.75 3.62 -9.13
CA PRO A 19 -0.38 4.09 -9.07
C PRO A 19 0.46 3.25 -8.11
N GLU A 20 1.77 3.50 -8.07
CA GLU A 20 2.66 2.84 -7.13
C GLU A 20 2.20 3.07 -5.68
N GLY A 21 2.33 2.04 -4.86
CA GLY A 21 1.77 2.04 -3.50
C GLY A 21 0.36 1.45 -3.40
N THR A 22 -0.37 1.22 -4.50
CA THR A 22 -1.64 0.51 -4.46
C THR A 22 -1.43 -0.96 -4.05
N PRO A 23 -2.23 -1.51 -3.13
CA PRO A 23 -2.18 -2.93 -2.77
C PRO A 23 -2.38 -3.82 -4.00
N ASN A 24 -1.58 -4.89 -4.11
CA ASN A 24 -1.67 -5.84 -5.21
C ASN A 24 -1.59 -5.21 -6.61
N ARG A 25 -0.93 -4.04 -6.73
CA ARG A 25 -0.82 -3.26 -7.97
C ARG A 25 -0.43 -4.10 -9.18
N THR A 26 0.54 -4.99 -9.03
CA THR A 26 1.00 -5.85 -10.12
C THR A 26 -0.15 -6.67 -10.72
N TYR A 27 -1.08 -7.15 -9.90
CA TYR A 27 -2.26 -7.88 -10.37
C TYR A 27 -3.30 -7.00 -11.06
N CYS A 28 -3.26 -5.68 -10.81
CA CYS A 28 -4.17 -4.69 -11.39
C CYS A 28 -3.63 -4.01 -12.65
N THR A 29 -2.30 -4.02 -12.88
CA THR A 29 -1.66 -3.17 -13.93
C THR A 29 -0.81 -3.94 -14.94
N ARG A 30 -0.53 -5.23 -14.71
CA ARG A 30 0.24 -6.06 -15.65
C ARG A 30 -0.56 -6.30 -16.93
N GLU A 31 0.14 -6.80 -17.95
CA GLU A 31 -0.40 -7.10 -19.27
C GLU A 31 -1.68 -7.97 -19.24
N LEU A 32 -1.70 -8.95 -18.32
CA LEU A 32 -2.84 -9.83 -18.12
C LEU A 32 -4.07 -9.08 -17.57
N ALA A 33 -3.86 -8.08 -16.71
CA ALA A 33 -4.93 -7.23 -16.20
C ALA A 33 -5.48 -6.31 -17.31
N ALA A 34 -4.61 -5.72 -18.11
CA ALA A 34 -5.03 -4.91 -19.26
C ALA A 34 -5.86 -5.73 -20.25
N GLY A 35 -5.44 -6.94 -20.57
CA GLY A 35 -6.22 -7.87 -21.39
C GLY A 35 -7.55 -8.26 -20.77
N THR A 36 -7.57 -8.49 -19.46
CA THR A 36 -8.79 -8.86 -18.72
C THR A 36 -9.83 -7.74 -18.70
N VAL A 37 -9.40 -6.51 -18.40
CA VAL A 37 -10.29 -5.32 -18.39
C VAL A 37 -10.74 -4.98 -19.80
N PHE A 38 -9.84 -5.02 -20.80
CA PHE A 38 -10.21 -4.86 -22.21
C PHE A 38 -11.32 -5.82 -22.61
N VAL A 39 -11.16 -7.12 -22.33
CA VAL A 39 -12.15 -8.13 -22.70
C VAL A 39 -13.47 -7.92 -21.98
N ALA A 40 -13.45 -7.53 -20.70
CA ALA A 40 -14.66 -7.20 -19.96
C ALA A 40 -15.45 -6.04 -20.61
N LEU A 41 -14.74 -4.96 -20.97
CA LEU A 41 -15.33 -3.83 -21.71
C LEU A 41 -15.82 -4.27 -23.09
N HIS A 42 -15.00 -5.06 -23.81
CA HIS A 42 -15.32 -5.54 -25.15
C HIS A 42 -16.59 -6.38 -25.20
N ILE A 43 -16.80 -7.27 -24.26
CA ILE A 43 -18.04 -8.08 -24.19
C ILE A 43 -19.18 -7.38 -23.45
N GLY A 44 -18.97 -6.20 -22.87
CA GLY A 44 -19.95 -5.47 -22.09
C GLY A 44 -20.28 -6.11 -20.74
N ALA A 45 -19.32 -6.78 -20.11
CA ALA A 45 -19.45 -7.31 -18.75
C ALA A 45 -19.24 -6.18 -17.72
N VAL A 46 -20.27 -5.35 -17.59
CA VAL A 46 -20.31 -4.17 -16.70
C VAL A 46 -21.52 -4.28 -15.79
N GLU A 47 -21.40 -3.78 -14.58
CA GLU A 47 -22.46 -3.73 -13.57
C GLU A 47 -23.75 -3.16 -14.15
N GLY A 48 -24.86 -3.80 -13.86
CA GLY A 48 -26.18 -3.47 -14.43
C GLY A 48 -26.46 -4.08 -15.81
N ALA A 49 -25.45 -4.66 -16.48
CA ALA A 49 -25.66 -5.47 -17.68
C ALA A 49 -25.84 -6.95 -17.30
N ASP A 50 -26.73 -7.64 -18.00
CA ASP A 50 -26.96 -9.09 -17.80
C ASP A 50 -25.88 -9.92 -18.52
N ARG A 51 -24.62 -9.55 -18.29
CA ARG A 51 -23.45 -10.18 -18.92
C ARG A 51 -22.26 -10.22 -17.99
N PHE A 52 -21.60 -11.38 -17.91
CA PHE A 52 -20.49 -11.61 -17.01
C PHE A 52 -19.26 -12.12 -17.73
N LEU A 53 -18.10 -11.71 -17.22
CA LEU A 53 -16.78 -12.19 -17.65
C LEU A 53 -16.44 -13.49 -16.92
N GLY A 54 -15.86 -14.43 -17.65
CA GLY A 54 -15.14 -15.58 -17.12
C GLY A 54 -13.73 -15.63 -17.73
N PRO A 55 -12.78 -16.33 -17.12
CA PRO A 55 -11.42 -16.46 -17.65
C PRO A 55 -11.38 -16.92 -19.11
N VAL A 56 -12.34 -17.72 -19.55
CA VAL A 56 -12.46 -18.24 -20.92
C VAL A 56 -12.54 -17.12 -21.95
N HIS A 57 -13.22 -16.02 -21.65
CA HIS A 57 -13.31 -14.87 -22.55
C HIS A 57 -11.93 -14.23 -22.76
N VAL A 58 -11.07 -14.25 -21.74
CA VAL A 58 -9.76 -13.61 -21.77
C VAL A 58 -8.73 -14.48 -22.50
N TYR A 59 -8.53 -15.73 -22.05
CA TYR A 59 -7.46 -16.56 -22.64
C TYR A 59 -7.77 -17.07 -24.07
N ARG A 60 -9.04 -16.99 -24.50
CA ARG A 60 -9.44 -17.30 -25.88
C ARG A 60 -9.46 -16.08 -26.79
N MET A 61 -9.23 -14.87 -26.29
CA MET A 61 -9.18 -13.66 -27.11
C MET A 61 -8.02 -13.73 -28.13
N THR A 62 -8.26 -13.23 -29.31
CA THR A 62 -7.27 -13.08 -30.39
C THR A 62 -7.22 -11.65 -30.88
N GLY A 63 -6.15 -11.28 -31.59
CA GLY A 63 -6.05 -9.94 -32.20
C GLY A 63 -7.18 -9.66 -33.19
N GLU A 64 -7.59 -10.66 -33.98
CA GLU A 64 -8.69 -10.54 -34.94
C GLU A 64 -10.04 -10.28 -34.25
N GLN A 65 -10.31 -10.99 -33.15
CA GLN A 65 -11.53 -10.78 -32.36
C GLN A 65 -11.55 -9.43 -31.67
N ALA A 66 -10.40 -9.01 -31.14
CA ALA A 66 -10.26 -7.73 -30.45
C ALA A 66 -10.45 -6.53 -31.39
N ALA A 67 -10.13 -6.68 -32.67
CA ALA A 67 -10.30 -5.64 -33.68
C ALA A 67 -11.76 -5.46 -34.13
N ARG A 68 -12.64 -6.41 -33.85
CA ARG A 68 -14.08 -6.33 -34.16
C ARG A 68 -14.76 -5.43 -33.15
N ASN A 69 -15.18 -4.25 -33.57
CA ASN A 69 -15.64 -3.19 -32.67
C ASN A 69 -17.14 -2.89 -32.72
N SER A 70 -17.90 -3.50 -33.64
CA SER A 70 -19.36 -3.36 -33.67
C SER A 70 -20.01 -4.12 -32.50
N ASP A 71 -21.09 -3.59 -31.97
CA ASP A 71 -21.82 -4.19 -30.84
C ASP A 71 -22.34 -5.60 -31.17
N ALA A 72 -22.70 -5.85 -32.44
CA ALA A 72 -23.13 -7.16 -32.90
C ALA A 72 -22.00 -8.20 -32.83
N GLU A 73 -20.80 -7.88 -33.32
CA GLU A 73 -19.65 -8.77 -33.31
C GLU A 73 -19.14 -9.03 -31.91
N ARG A 74 -19.09 -7.99 -31.06
CA ARG A 74 -18.72 -8.07 -29.63
C ARG A 74 -19.69 -8.97 -28.86
N SER A 75 -20.98 -8.85 -29.15
CA SER A 75 -22.03 -9.70 -28.55
C SER A 75 -21.95 -11.15 -29.04
N ALA A 76 -21.66 -11.35 -30.31
CA ALA A 76 -21.47 -12.69 -30.88
C ALA A 76 -20.26 -13.38 -30.22
N TYR A 77 -19.12 -12.66 -30.08
CA TYR A 77 -17.94 -13.19 -29.37
C TYR A 77 -18.29 -13.63 -27.94
N ALA A 78 -18.98 -12.78 -27.18
CA ALA A 78 -19.34 -13.08 -25.80
C ALA A 78 -20.17 -14.37 -25.66
N ALA A 79 -21.12 -14.60 -26.59
CA ALA A 79 -21.98 -15.77 -26.59
C ALA A 79 -21.27 -17.04 -27.09
N ASP A 80 -20.37 -16.89 -28.06
CA ASP A 80 -19.78 -18.04 -28.75
C ASP A 80 -18.54 -18.57 -28.04
N VAL A 81 -17.71 -17.72 -27.43
CA VAL A 81 -16.42 -18.12 -26.84
C VAL A 81 -16.56 -19.10 -25.69
N VAL A 82 -17.71 -19.13 -25.00
CA VAL A 82 -17.99 -20.05 -23.87
C VAL A 82 -18.44 -21.45 -24.32
N LYS A 83 -18.81 -21.62 -25.59
CA LYS A 83 -19.23 -22.89 -26.12
C LYS A 83 -18.09 -23.91 -26.17
N LYS A 84 -18.35 -25.17 -25.78
CA LYS A 84 -17.32 -26.23 -25.68
C LYS A 84 -16.54 -26.47 -26.97
N ASN A 85 -17.17 -26.37 -28.11
CA ASN A 85 -16.61 -26.71 -29.41
C ASN A 85 -16.21 -25.47 -30.23
N ASN A 86 -16.16 -24.30 -29.61
CA ASN A 86 -15.81 -23.08 -30.32
C ASN A 86 -14.32 -23.06 -30.63
N ARG A 87 -13.98 -23.07 -31.92
CA ARG A 87 -12.60 -22.79 -32.39
C ARG A 87 -12.51 -21.31 -32.74
N VAL A 88 -11.90 -20.54 -31.85
CA VAL A 88 -11.61 -19.13 -32.11
C VAL A 88 -10.53 -19.06 -33.21
N ALA A 89 -10.82 -18.29 -34.27
CA ALA A 89 -9.85 -18.05 -35.34
C ALA A 89 -8.72 -17.14 -34.86
N GLY A 90 -7.51 -17.37 -35.38
CA GLY A 90 -6.34 -16.57 -35.09
C GLY A 90 -5.52 -17.03 -33.87
N ALA A 91 -4.39 -16.36 -33.66
CA ALA A 91 -3.50 -16.63 -32.54
C ALA A 91 -4.07 -16.05 -31.24
N ARG A 92 -4.24 -16.88 -30.22
CA ARG A 92 -4.74 -16.46 -28.90
C ARG A 92 -3.70 -15.59 -28.18
N TRP A 93 -4.16 -14.62 -27.45
CA TRP A 93 -3.31 -13.79 -26.62
C TRP A 93 -2.63 -14.56 -25.49
N TYR A 94 -3.32 -15.56 -24.94
CA TYR A 94 -2.85 -16.33 -23.80
C TYR A 94 -3.08 -17.83 -23.99
N ALA A 95 -2.23 -18.63 -23.36
CA ALA A 95 -2.37 -20.08 -23.32
C ALA A 95 -3.46 -20.52 -22.32
N ASP A 96 -3.97 -21.74 -22.46
CA ASP A 96 -5.04 -22.27 -21.61
C ASP A 96 -4.65 -22.35 -20.11
N ASN A 97 -3.37 -22.51 -19.79
CA ASN A 97 -2.85 -22.51 -18.41
C ASN A 97 -2.91 -21.12 -17.75
N THR A 98 -3.24 -20.05 -18.47
CA THR A 98 -3.43 -18.70 -17.91
C THR A 98 -4.78 -18.56 -17.18
N ARG A 99 -5.64 -19.58 -17.20
CA ARG A 99 -6.95 -19.56 -16.55
C ARG A 99 -6.86 -19.21 -15.06
N GLU A 100 -5.94 -19.84 -14.34
CA GLU A 100 -5.78 -19.63 -12.89
C GLU A 100 -5.19 -18.26 -12.56
N PRO A 101 -4.11 -17.79 -13.17
CA PRO A 101 -3.62 -16.42 -13.02
C PRO A 101 -4.68 -15.33 -13.31
N ILE A 102 -5.57 -15.55 -14.33
CA ILE A 102 -6.68 -14.61 -14.58
C ILE A 102 -7.67 -14.62 -13.42
N ARG A 103 -8.10 -15.82 -12.98
CA ARG A 103 -9.13 -15.98 -11.94
C ARG A 103 -8.65 -15.50 -10.58
N ASP A 104 -7.48 -15.98 -10.15
CA ASP A 104 -7.02 -15.86 -8.76
C ASP A 104 -6.23 -14.57 -8.54
N GLU A 105 -5.24 -14.32 -9.37
CA GLU A 105 -4.38 -13.15 -9.18
C GLU A 105 -5.03 -11.87 -9.72
N THR A 106 -5.41 -11.86 -11.01
CA THR A 106 -5.92 -10.64 -11.65
C THR A 106 -7.32 -10.26 -11.18
N LEU A 107 -8.26 -11.21 -11.19
CA LEU A 107 -9.65 -10.91 -10.83
C LEU A 107 -9.83 -10.90 -9.32
N ARG A 108 -9.55 -12.00 -8.59
CA ARG A 108 -9.86 -12.11 -7.16
C ARG A 108 -8.94 -11.22 -6.31
N ASP A 109 -7.64 -11.48 -6.36
CA ASP A 109 -6.66 -10.84 -5.47
C ASP A 109 -6.27 -9.42 -5.94
N GLY A 110 -6.50 -9.12 -7.23
CA GLY A 110 -6.31 -7.79 -7.81
C GLY A 110 -7.60 -6.98 -7.84
N LEU A 111 -8.35 -7.06 -8.93
CA LEU A 111 -9.43 -6.12 -9.27
C LEU A 111 -10.66 -6.18 -8.34
N VAL A 112 -11.00 -7.35 -7.78
CA VAL A 112 -12.08 -7.46 -6.77
C VAL A 112 -11.63 -6.85 -5.45
N ALA A 113 -10.38 -7.11 -5.02
CA ALA A 113 -9.84 -6.59 -3.76
C ALA A 113 -9.76 -5.06 -3.73
N VAL A 114 -9.60 -4.40 -4.88
CA VAL A 114 -9.61 -2.93 -5.00
C VAL A 114 -10.98 -2.38 -5.43
N SER A 115 -12.03 -3.18 -5.33
CA SER A 115 -13.42 -2.81 -5.66
C SER A 115 -13.65 -2.32 -7.09
N ALA A 116 -12.78 -2.69 -8.04
CA ALA A 116 -12.94 -2.39 -9.47
C ALA A 116 -13.87 -3.38 -10.19
N VAL A 117 -13.97 -4.60 -9.68
CA VAL A 117 -14.75 -5.70 -10.24
C VAL A 117 -15.69 -6.26 -9.18
N LEU A 118 -16.92 -6.54 -9.56
CA LEU A 118 -17.88 -7.30 -8.76
C LEU A 118 -17.83 -8.78 -9.14
N ARG A 119 -18.16 -9.63 -8.17
CA ARG A 119 -18.28 -11.08 -8.35
C ARG A 119 -19.70 -11.52 -7.95
N ARG A 120 -20.31 -12.36 -8.76
CA ARG A 120 -21.58 -13.01 -8.40
C ARG A 120 -21.36 -14.03 -7.30
N GLU A 121 -22.09 -13.90 -6.22
CA GLU A 121 -22.04 -14.83 -5.06
C GLU A 121 -23.11 -15.94 -5.14
N ASP A 122 -24.08 -15.81 -6.04
CA ASP A 122 -25.14 -16.80 -6.27
C ASP A 122 -24.65 -18.09 -6.95
N LEU A 123 -23.43 -18.12 -7.46
CA LEU A 123 -22.84 -19.27 -8.12
C LEU A 123 -21.90 -20.05 -7.18
N PRO A 124 -21.99 -21.39 -7.12
CA PRO A 124 -21.04 -22.21 -6.39
C PRO A 124 -19.58 -21.93 -6.79
N THR A 125 -18.66 -22.05 -5.87
CA THR A 125 -17.22 -21.83 -6.14
C THR A 125 -16.65 -22.72 -7.23
N THR A 126 -17.20 -23.92 -7.38
CA THR A 126 -16.83 -24.91 -8.39
C THR A 126 -17.43 -24.65 -9.77
N SER A 127 -18.38 -23.69 -9.90
CA SER A 127 -19.02 -23.38 -11.17
C SER A 127 -18.03 -22.77 -12.17
N GLY A 128 -18.00 -23.28 -13.38
CA GLY A 128 -17.25 -22.75 -14.51
C GLY A 128 -17.94 -21.58 -15.24
N GLN A 129 -19.12 -21.16 -14.78
CA GLN A 129 -19.87 -20.07 -15.41
C GLN A 129 -19.19 -18.72 -15.20
N PRO A 130 -19.33 -17.79 -16.17
CA PRO A 130 -18.89 -16.41 -16.03
C PRO A 130 -19.55 -15.72 -14.82
N ARG A 131 -18.75 -15.03 -13.99
CA ARG A 131 -19.25 -14.47 -12.72
C ARG A 131 -18.74 -13.08 -12.37
N TYR A 132 -17.88 -12.47 -13.20
CA TYR A 132 -17.27 -11.19 -12.91
C TYR A 132 -17.84 -10.10 -13.82
N ALA A 133 -18.01 -8.90 -13.30
CA ALA A 133 -18.33 -7.72 -14.10
C ALA A 133 -17.55 -6.50 -13.56
N LEU A 134 -17.15 -5.59 -14.44
CA LEU A 134 -16.58 -4.32 -14.02
C LEU A 134 -17.65 -3.52 -13.28
N LYS A 135 -17.31 -2.85 -12.19
CA LYS A 135 -18.19 -1.84 -11.61
C LYS A 135 -18.44 -0.72 -12.61
N ALA A 136 -19.65 -0.18 -12.64
CA ALA A 136 -20.04 0.84 -13.60
C ALA A 136 -19.10 2.07 -13.55
N GLU A 137 -18.78 2.53 -12.34
CA GLU A 137 -17.88 3.66 -12.13
C GLU A 137 -16.42 3.37 -12.56
N PHE A 138 -15.95 2.13 -12.42
CA PHE A 138 -14.63 1.74 -12.91
C PHE A 138 -14.62 1.64 -14.44
N ALA A 139 -15.66 1.04 -15.03
CA ALA A 139 -15.80 0.94 -16.49
C ALA A 139 -15.86 2.32 -17.15
N ALA A 140 -16.52 3.29 -16.52
CA ALA A 140 -16.61 4.67 -17.00
C ALA A 140 -15.25 5.35 -17.14
N LEU A 141 -14.23 4.97 -16.35
CA LEU A 141 -12.87 5.52 -16.45
C LEU A 141 -12.19 5.17 -17.79
N PHE A 142 -12.74 4.24 -18.54
CA PHE A 142 -12.21 3.82 -19.85
C PHE A 142 -12.96 4.42 -21.04
N ASP A 143 -13.91 5.34 -20.81
CA ASP A 143 -14.57 6.04 -21.89
C ASP A 143 -13.54 6.84 -22.70
N PRO A 144 -13.43 6.60 -24.04
CA PRO A 144 -12.49 7.32 -24.90
C PRO A 144 -12.68 8.84 -24.89
N ALA A 145 -13.88 9.33 -24.57
CA ALA A 145 -14.15 10.77 -24.48
C ALA A 145 -13.52 11.42 -23.24
N LEU A 146 -13.15 10.65 -22.22
CA LEU A 146 -12.47 11.17 -21.03
C LEU A 146 -10.98 11.36 -21.28
N HIS A 147 -10.46 12.58 -21.10
CA HIS A 147 -9.04 12.90 -21.23
C HIS A 147 -8.66 14.12 -20.38
N GLY A 148 -7.35 14.34 -20.18
CA GLY A 148 -6.80 15.48 -19.44
C GLY A 148 -7.40 15.61 -18.03
N ALA A 149 -7.63 16.84 -17.58
CA ALA A 149 -8.07 17.12 -16.22
C ALA A 149 -9.41 16.46 -15.83
N VAL A 150 -10.28 16.16 -16.80
CA VAL A 150 -11.56 15.45 -16.52
C VAL A 150 -11.29 13.99 -16.17
N LEU A 151 -10.40 13.33 -16.89
CA LEU A 151 -9.97 11.97 -16.58
C LEU A 151 -9.24 11.93 -15.23
N ASP A 152 -8.32 12.87 -14.99
CA ASP A 152 -7.55 12.93 -13.75
C ASP A 152 -8.47 13.10 -12.53
N LYS A 153 -9.49 13.97 -12.66
CA LYS A 153 -10.50 14.13 -11.61
C LYS A 153 -11.29 12.85 -11.38
N ALA A 154 -11.78 12.21 -12.44
CA ALA A 154 -12.56 10.96 -12.33
C ALA A 154 -11.75 9.83 -11.68
N ILE A 155 -10.46 9.72 -12.03
CA ILE A 155 -9.52 8.77 -11.39
C ILE A 155 -9.35 9.11 -9.91
N GLY A 156 -9.14 10.38 -9.56
CA GLY A 156 -9.01 10.83 -8.18
C GLY A 156 -10.24 10.52 -7.34
N ASP A 157 -11.43 10.76 -7.87
CA ASP A 157 -12.71 10.46 -7.22
C ASP A 157 -12.87 8.94 -6.99
N PHE A 158 -12.53 8.11 -7.97
CA PHE A 158 -12.53 6.65 -7.83
C PHE A 158 -11.53 6.18 -6.77
N GLN A 159 -10.30 6.68 -6.79
CA GLN A 159 -9.28 6.35 -5.80
C GLN A 159 -9.72 6.73 -4.39
N ALA A 160 -10.25 7.94 -4.20
CA ALA A 160 -10.73 8.42 -2.90
C ALA A 160 -11.88 7.55 -2.34
N LYS A 161 -12.70 6.98 -3.20
CA LYS A 161 -13.85 6.14 -2.82
C LYS A 161 -13.46 4.69 -2.54
N HIS A 162 -12.52 4.13 -3.30
CA HIS A 162 -12.26 2.69 -3.31
C HIS A 162 -10.92 2.26 -2.72
N LEU A 163 -9.95 3.15 -2.65
CA LEU A 163 -8.71 2.86 -1.95
C LEU A 163 -8.86 3.21 -0.48
N SER A 164 -8.41 2.34 0.41
CA SER A 164 -8.40 2.62 1.85
C SER A 164 -7.54 3.86 2.17
N ARG A 165 -7.77 4.48 3.32
CA ARG A 165 -6.93 5.62 3.77
C ARG A 165 -5.46 5.27 3.80
N SER A 166 -5.12 4.07 4.22
CA SER A 166 -3.75 3.55 4.22
C SER A 166 -3.19 3.37 2.81
N ALA A 167 -4.01 2.89 1.85
CA ALA A 167 -3.60 2.78 0.46
C ALA A 167 -3.37 4.17 -0.16
N LEU A 168 -4.23 5.15 0.09
CA LEU A 168 -4.05 6.53 -0.36
C LEU A 168 -2.82 7.19 0.24
N ALA A 169 -2.56 6.98 1.54
CA ALA A 169 -1.35 7.46 2.19
C ALA A 169 -0.09 6.84 1.58
N ARG A 170 -0.13 5.54 1.28
CA ARG A 170 0.94 4.80 0.61
C ARG A 170 1.22 5.35 -0.79
N VAL A 171 0.18 5.56 -1.59
CA VAL A 171 0.27 6.19 -2.92
C VAL A 171 0.88 7.59 -2.82
N SER A 172 0.41 8.43 -1.88
CA SER A 172 0.94 9.78 -1.67
C SER A 172 2.42 9.77 -1.29
N ILE A 173 2.85 8.83 -0.45
CA ILE A 173 4.26 8.67 -0.05
C ILE A 173 5.12 8.28 -1.26
N MET A 174 4.66 7.33 -2.08
CA MET A 174 5.40 6.85 -3.25
C MET A 174 5.50 7.93 -4.34
N LEU A 175 4.41 8.65 -4.61
CA LEU A 175 4.41 9.78 -5.56
C LEU A 175 5.31 10.92 -5.11
N ALA A 176 5.29 11.25 -3.82
CA ALA A 176 6.20 12.25 -3.26
C ALA A 176 7.67 11.84 -3.38
N GLY A 177 7.96 10.54 -3.26
CA GLY A 177 9.29 9.97 -3.48
C GLY A 177 9.75 10.08 -4.93
N ALA A 178 8.86 9.82 -5.88
CA ALA A 178 9.17 9.92 -7.31
C ALA A 178 9.37 11.38 -7.77
N ALA A 179 8.58 12.32 -7.22
CA ALA A 179 8.72 13.76 -7.50
C ALA A 179 9.92 14.39 -6.79
N GLY A 180 10.45 13.77 -5.74
CA GLY A 180 11.45 14.31 -4.83
C GLY A 180 12.92 14.18 -5.26
N SER A 181 13.20 13.67 -6.46
CA SER A 181 14.61 13.37 -6.86
C SER A 181 15.55 14.57 -6.91
N THR A 182 15.03 15.80 -6.96
CA THR A 182 15.84 17.03 -6.94
C THR A 182 15.33 18.11 -5.98
N ALA A 183 14.05 18.12 -5.62
CA ALA A 183 13.39 19.20 -4.89
C ALA A 183 13.29 18.99 -3.37
N GLY A 184 13.74 17.84 -2.84
CA GLY A 184 13.59 17.46 -1.43
C GLY A 184 12.15 17.03 -1.07
N VAL A 185 11.98 16.44 0.13
CA VAL A 185 10.74 15.86 0.63
C VAL A 185 10.05 16.85 1.58
N LEU A 186 8.89 17.38 1.22
CA LEU A 186 8.10 18.23 2.11
C LEU A 186 7.40 17.37 3.16
N VAL A 187 7.58 17.72 4.44
CA VAL A 187 6.98 17.04 5.60
C VAL A 187 6.10 17.99 6.37
N THR A 188 4.89 17.55 6.73
CA THR A 188 3.96 18.28 7.59
C THR A 188 3.98 17.67 8.98
N PHE A 189 4.39 18.44 9.97
CA PHE A 189 4.47 18.02 11.36
C PHE A 189 3.06 18.03 12.03
N PRO A 190 2.89 17.32 13.15
CA PRO A 190 1.61 17.29 13.87
C PRO A 190 1.13 18.68 14.34
N ASN A 191 2.02 19.62 14.57
CA ASN A 191 1.72 21.02 14.93
C ASN A 191 1.31 21.90 13.73
N GLY A 192 1.30 21.35 12.50
CA GLY A 192 0.96 22.08 11.27
C GLY A 192 2.15 22.76 10.57
N GLU A 193 3.32 22.79 11.19
CA GLU A 193 4.53 23.29 10.51
C GLU A 193 4.91 22.39 9.34
N THR A 194 5.52 22.97 8.31
CA THR A 194 6.06 22.24 7.18
C THR A 194 7.56 22.49 7.06
N ARG A 195 8.31 21.45 6.77
CA ARG A 195 9.74 21.54 6.48
C ARG A 195 10.11 20.68 5.28
N ARG A 196 11.14 21.09 4.58
CA ARG A 196 11.67 20.33 3.44
C ARG A 196 12.93 19.58 3.88
N LEU A 197 12.86 18.26 3.79
CA LEU A 197 13.99 17.36 4.03
C LEU A 197 14.81 17.20 2.74
N ALA A 198 16.06 16.77 2.88
CA ALA A 198 16.90 16.41 1.74
C ALA A 198 16.22 15.31 0.88
N PRO A 199 16.44 15.28 -0.44
CA PRO A 199 15.91 14.22 -1.27
C PRO A 199 16.55 12.87 -0.91
N GLY A 200 15.75 11.83 -0.84
CA GLY A 200 16.24 10.48 -0.62
C GLY A 200 15.26 9.54 0.09
N PRO A 201 15.53 8.22 0.03
CA PRO A 201 14.65 7.21 0.60
C PRO A 201 14.43 7.37 2.12
N SER A 202 15.45 7.76 2.88
CA SER A 202 15.32 7.98 4.32
C SER A 202 14.32 9.09 4.64
N SER A 203 14.35 10.20 3.88
CA SER A 203 13.42 11.32 4.06
C SER A 203 11.97 10.94 3.74
N ILE A 204 11.76 10.04 2.77
CA ILE A 204 10.43 9.50 2.43
C ILE A 204 9.90 8.65 3.60
N ILE A 205 10.73 7.78 4.16
CA ILE A 205 10.34 6.96 5.31
C ILE A 205 10.10 7.85 6.55
N ALA A 206 10.97 8.83 6.81
CA ALA A 206 10.80 9.79 7.90
C ALA A 206 9.47 10.56 7.78
N ARG A 207 9.14 11.04 6.59
CA ARG A 207 7.83 11.63 6.30
C ARG A 207 6.69 10.68 6.62
N ALA A 208 6.78 9.43 6.20
CA ALA A 208 5.75 8.42 6.47
C ALA A 208 5.58 8.16 7.98
N VAL A 209 6.67 8.15 8.74
CA VAL A 209 6.61 8.05 10.21
C VAL A 209 5.88 9.26 10.82
N ILE A 210 6.19 10.47 10.38
CA ILE A 210 5.61 11.69 10.95
C ILE A 210 4.14 11.88 10.53
N GLU A 211 3.83 11.68 9.25
CA GLU A 211 2.49 11.98 8.70
C GLU A 211 1.50 10.80 8.81
N VAL A 212 1.98 9.56 8.86
CA VAL A 212 1.13 8.37 8.85
C VAL A 212 1.25 7.58 10.15
N PHE A 213 2.44 7.04 10.49
CA PHE A 213 2.60 6.25 11.71
C PHE A 213 2.16 7.01 12.96
N ALA A 214 2.64 8.26 13.13
CA ALA A 214 2.32 9.04 14.32
C ALA A 214 0.82 9.30 14.46
N ARG A 215 0.11 9.54 13.34
CA ARG A 215 -1.36 9.74 13.37
C ARG A 215 -2.16 8.46 13.56
N THR A 216 -1.60 7.32 13.19
CA THR A 216 -2.28 6.02 13.29
C THR A 216 -2.14 5.42 14.68
N TYR A 217 -0.95 5.52 15.28
CA TYR A 217 -0.61 4.80 16.51
C TYR A 217 -0.47 5.67 17.75
N LEU A 218 -0.43 7.00 17.61
CA LEU A 218 -0.30 7.91 18.75
C LEU A 218 -1.54 8.77 18.90
N ALA A 219 -1.99 8.96 20.14
CA ALA A 219 -3.20 9.72 20.45
C ALA A 219 -2.99 11.24 20.27
N ARG A 220 -1.81 11.73 20.68
CA ARG A 220 -1.45 13.16 20.58
C ARG A 220 0.04 13.30 20.25
N PRO A 221 0.42 13.06 18.97
CA PRO A 221 1.82 13.02 18.56
C PRO A 221 2.49 14.40 18.60
N ALA A 222 3.76 14.39 18.98
CA ALA A 222 4.67 15.51 18.85
C ALA A 222 6.03 14.99 18.34
N VAL A 223 6.74 15.80 17.53
CA VAL A 223 8.11 15.50 17.08
C VAL A 223 9.08 16.31 17.91
N LEU A 224 9.92 15.64 18.67
CA LEU A 224 10.91 16.27 19.56
C LEU A 224 12.26 16.47 18.87
N TRP A 225 12.60 15.52 17.99
CA TRP A 225 13.86 15.47 17.29
C TRP A 225 13.72 14.85 15.91
N LEU A 226 14.42 15.42 14.94
CA LEU A 226 14.60 14.87 13.59
C LEU A 226 16.00 15.19 13.10
N SER A 227 16.72 14.17 12.63
CA SER A 227 18.03 14.30 11.98
C SER A 227 18.00 13.76 10.55
N GLU A 228 18.94 14.23 9.74
CA GLU A 228 19.20 13.71 8.38
C GLU A 228 20.68 13.36 8.22
N SER A 229 20.96 12.45 7.28
CA SER A 229 22.34 11.99 7.00
C SER A 229 23.32 13.11 6.65
N GLY A 230 22.85 14.22 6.06
CA GLY A 230 23.66 15.38 5.67
C GLY A 230 23.56 16.57 6.62
N ASN A 231 22.55 16.59 7.50
CA ASN A 231 22.32 17.67 8.46
C ASN A 231 21.83 17.06 9.79
N LYS A 232 22.70 16.98 10.77
CA LYS A 232 22.45 16.29 12.04
C LYS A 232 21.29 16.84 12.86
N THR A 233 20.78 18.03 12.54
CA THR A 233 19.67 18.63 13.28
C THR A 233 18.77 19.37 12.31
N VAL A 234 17.67 18.73 11.89
CA VAL A 234 16.64 19.36 11.06
C VAL A 234 15.56 19.99 11.94
N LEU A 235 15.19 19.32 13.03
CA LEU A 235 14.26 19.81 14.03
C LEU A 235 14.72 19.40 15.42
N ARG A 236 14.65 20.36 16.34
CA ARG A 236 14.80 20.14 17.78
C ARG A 236 13.78 21.05 18.48
N ASP A 237 12.82 20.45 19.14
CA ASP A 237 11.85 21.19 19.96
C ASP A 237 12.23 21.06 21.46
N ASP A 238 13.14 21.93 21.88
CA ASP A 238 13.60 21.96 23.27
C ASP A 238 12.50 22.29 24.26
N ARG A 239 11.45 23.02 23.84
CA ARG A 239 10.34 23.38 24.70
C ARG A 239 9.50 22.16 25.07
N ILE A 240 9.08 21.36 24.07
CA ILE A 240 8.32 20.15 24.30
C ILE A 240 9.22 19.09 24.96
N ALA A 241 10.46 18.93 24.51
CA ALA A 241 11.39 17.98 25.09
C ALA A 241 11.61 18.26 26.61
N SER A 242 11.84 19.53 26.96
CA SER A 242 12.00 19.94 28.38
C SER A 242 10.69 19.77 29.17
N ALA A 243 9.53 20.06 28.57
CA ALA A 243 8.23 19.89 29.22
C ALA A 243 7.93 18.41 29.55
N VAL A 244 8.40 17.45 28.75
CA VAL A 244 8.32 16.02 29.06
C VAL A 244 9.52 15.50 29.88
N GLY A 245 10.49 16.35 30.22
CA GLY A 245 11.66 15.98 31.02
C GLY A 245 12.82 15.39 30.22
N LEU A 246 12.77 15.37 28.88
CA LEU A 246 13.80 14.82 28.04
C LEU A 246 14.84 15.88 27.67
N LYS A 247 16.09 15.67 28.06
CA LYS A 247 17.21 16.53 27.65
C LYS A 247 17.88 15.94 26.42
N ILE A 248 17.65 16.58 25.27
CA ILE A 248 18.25 16.18 24.00
C ILE A 248 19.59 16.92 23.83
N GLU A 249 20.67 16.17 23.96
CA GLU A 249 22.01 16.69 23.62
C GLU A 249 22.39 16.14 22.24
N ALA A 250 22.85 17.03 21.34
CA ALA A 250 23.26 16.66 20.00
C ALA A 250 24.51 15.78 20.04
N ASP A 251 24.37 14.52 20.36
CA ASP A 251 25.39 13.49 20.45
C ASP A 251 25.25 12.47 19.29
N LYS A 252 26.31 11.71 19.08
CA LYS A 252 26.40 10.63 18.05
C LYS A 252 25.44 9.46 18.27
N ASN A 253 24.80 9.39 19.45
CA ASN A 253 23.94 8.29 19.86
C ASN A 253 22.44 8.58 19.70
N LEU A 254 22.04 9.78 19.24
CA LEU A 254 20.64 10.09 19.00
C LEU A 254 20.08 9.26 17.82
N PRO A 255 18.80 8.85 17.89
CA PRO A 255 18.12 8.23 16.77
C PRO A 255 17.81 9.22 15.65
N ASP A 256 17.31 8.72 14.51
CA ASP A 256 16.88 9.57 13.41
C ASP A 256 15.70 10.45 13.79
N LEU A 257 14.71 9.90 14.56
CA LEU A 257 13.59 10.66 15.12
C LEU A 257 13.37 10.32 16.60
N ILE A 258 12.85 11.31 17.32
CA ILE A 258 12.23 11.12 18.64
C ILE A 258 10.82 11.69 18.58
N LEU A 259 9.81 10.84 18.81
CA LEU A 259 8.42 11.24 18.93
C LEU A 259 7.99 11.16 20.39
N ALA A 260 6.98 11.95 20.74
CA ALA A 260 6.25 11.82 22.00
C ALA A 260 4.76 11.63 21.70
N ASP A 261 4.11 10.73 22.43
CA ASP A 261 2.66 10.72 22.56
C ASP A 261 2.27 11.41 23.86
N LEU A 262 1.62 12.54 23.75
CA LEU A 262 1.16 13.37 24.88
C LEU A 262 -0.31 13.04 25.27
N GLY A 263 -0.91 12.02 24.69
CA GLY A 263 -2.28 11.59 24.99
C GLY A 263 -2.41 10.84 26.31
N PRO A 264 -1.55 9.87 26.60
CA PRO A 264 -1.55 9.16 27.89
C PRO A 264 -1.23 10.08 29.08
N ALA A 265 -1.68 9.69 30.28
CA ALA A 265 -1.38 10.44 31.51
C ALA A 265 0.15 10.56 31.79
N GLU A 266 0.88 9.49 31.52
CA GLU A 266 2.36 9.51 31.45
C GLU A 266 2.76 9.51 29.95
N PRO A 267 3.49 10.52 29.46
CA PRO A 267 3.90 10.58 28.06
C PRO A 267 4.70 9.35 27.63
N LEU A 268 4.43 8.86 26.40
CA LEU A 268 5.21 7.80 25.78
C LEU A 268 6.27 8.43 24.85
N ILE A 269 7.52 8.05 25.01
CA ILE A 269 8.61 8.46 24.15
C ILE A 269 8.94 7.34 23.16
N ILE A 270 8.98 7.64 21.87
CA ILE A 270 9.26 6.70 20.81
C ILE A 270 10.58 7.09 20.13
N PHE A 271 11.60 6.26 20.29
CA PHE A 271 12.85 6.37 19.57
C PHE A 271 12.74 5.63 18.23
N VAL A 272 13.02 6.32 17.14
CA VAL A 272 12.80 5.80 15.78
C VAL A 272 14.10 5.82 14.98
N GLU A 273 14.45 4.67 14.41
CA GLU A 273 15.45 4.54 13.35
C GLU A 273 14.78 4.38 12.00
N VAL A 274 15.25 5.13 11.02
CA VAL A 274 14.72 5.14 9.64
C VAL A 274 15.68 4.36 8.75
N VAL A 275 15.25 3.21 8.26
CA VAL A 275 16.11 2.29 7.53
C VAL A 275 15.77 2.25 6.04
N ALA A 276 16.54 2.99 5.26
CA ALA A 276 16.56 2.83 3.81
C ALA A 276 17.54 1.72 3.39
N THR A 277 18.71 1.65 4.00
CA THR A 277 19.76 0.67 3.69
C THR A 277 20.28 -0.03 4.92
N ASP A 278 20.53 0.70 6.03
CA ASP A 278 21.12 0.22 7.27
C ASP A 278 20.72 1.14 8.43
N GLY A 279 21.02 0.76 9.69
CA GLY A 279 20.81 1.61 10.87
C GLY A 279 19.59 1.22 11.74
N ALA A 280 19.15 -0.05 11.73
CA ALA A 280 18.03 -0.51 12.56
C ALA A 280 18.31 -0.39 14.08
N VAL A 281 17.24 -0.45 14.89
CA VAL A 281 17.34 -0.56 16.35
C VAL A 281 17.94 -1.92 16.73
N THR A 282 19.24 -1.97 16.84
CA THR A 282 19.98 -3.12 17.37
C THR A 282 19.99 -3.11 18.90
N PRO A 283 20.36 -4.22 19.59
CA PRO A 283 20.49 -4.24 21.06
C PRO A 283 21.42 -3.14 21.59
N ARG A 284 22.52 -2.87 20.87
CA ARG A 284 23.46 -1.79 21.22
C ARG A 284 22.81 -0.41 21.10
N ARG A 285 22.04 -0.17 20.03
CA ARG A 285 21.33 1.10 19.82
C ARG A 285 20.24 1.28 20.86
N GLN A 286 19.47 0.23 21.14
CA GLN A 286 18.44 0.21 22.18
C GLN A 286 19.04 0.57 23.56
N GLN A 287 20.19 0.00 23.90
CA GLN A 287 20.87 0.33 25.16
C GLN A 287 21.30 1.80 25.22
N ALA A 288 21.83 2.36 24.13
CA ALA A 288 22.20 3.77 24.08
C ALA A 288 20.99 4.70 24.28
N MET A 289 19.85 4.36 23.66
CA MET A 289 18.59 5.11 23.82
C MET A 289 18.02 4.97 25.26
N HIS A 290 18.17 3.80 25.86
CA HIS A 290 17.84 3.61 27.27
C HIS A 290 18.64 4.51 28.20
N MET A 291 19.93 4.72 27.94
CA MET A 291 20.74 5.64 28.74
C MET A 291 20.20 7.07 28.70
N ILE A 292 19.71 7.51 27.52
CA ILE A 292 19.09 8.85 27.38
C ILE A 292 17.79 8.93 28.19
N SER A 293 16.93 7.91 28.11
CA SER A 293 15.65 7.90 28.83
C SER A 293 15.83 7.72 30.34
N ASP A 294 16.82 6.93 30.79
CA ASP A 294 17.13 6.72 32.19
C ASP A 294 17.65 7.99 32.83
N ALA A 295 18.52 8.75 32.15
CA ALA A 295 19.01 10.04 32.60
C ALA A 295 17.89 11.08 32.74
N ALA A 296 16.80 10.92 32.01
CA ALA A 296 15.61 11.75 32.08
C ALA A 296 14.55 11.22 33.08
N GLY A 297 14.79 10.08 33.74
CA GLY A 297 13.92 9.49 34.74
C GLY A 297 12.67 8.75 34.19
N PHE A 298 12.63 8.40 32.90
CA PHE A 298 11.53 7.67 32.30
C PHE A 298 11.49 6.19 32.75
N LYS A 299 10.31 5.69 33.02
CA LYS A 299 10.07 4.26 33.26
C LYS A 299 10.15 3.49 31.94
N ARG A 300 10.49 2.20 31.98
CA ARG A 300 10.53 1.33 30.79
C ARG A 300 9.19 1.26 30.04
N SER A 301 8.06 1.37 30.76
CA SER A 301 6.71 1.41 30.19
C SER A 301 6.41 2.68 29.38
N GLN A 302 7.21 3.72 29.53
CA GLN A 302 7.07 4.98 28.82
C GLN A 302 7.98 5.07 27.59
N ILE A 303 8.69 3.99 27.22
CA ILE A 303 9.67 3.99 26.14
C ILE A 303 9.33 2.93 25.11
N ALA A 304 9.27 3.33 23.86
CA ALA A 304 9.14 2.43 22.73
C ALA A 304 10.30 2.63 21.74
N PHE A 305 10.68 1.55 21.07
CA PHE A 305 11.73 1.56 20.04
C PHE A 305 11.11 1.11 18.72
N LEU A 306 11.23 1.91 17.68
CA LEU A 306 10.68 1.66 16.36
C LEU A 306 11.77 1.64 15.31
N THR A 307 11.80 0.62 14.48
CA THR A 307 12.53 0.64 13.22
C THR A 307 11.53 0.80 12.08
N ALA A 308 11.64 1.87 11.31
CA ALA A 308 10.77 2.18 10.20
C ALA A 308 11.44 1.85 8.86
N TYR A 309 10.73 1.14 8.01
CA TYR A 309 11.16 0.70 6.68
C TYR A 309 10.19 1.19 5.61
N GLN A 310 10.65 1.23 4.37
CA GLN A 310 9.77 1.47 3.23
C GLN A 310 8.83 0.29 3.00
N ASP A 311 9.39 -0.93 2.97
CA ASP A 311 8.68 -2.15 2.60
C ASP A 311 9.34 -3.39 3.22
N ARG A 312 8.57 -4.48 3.41
CA ARG A 312 9.07 -5.77 3.90
C ARG A 312 10.04 -6.46 2.92
N GLU A 313 9.95 -6.12 1.65
CA GLU A 313 10.82 -6.65 0.61
C GLU A 313 12.05 -5.76 0.34
N SER A 314 12.12 -4.61 0.99
CA SER A 314 13.24 -3.69 0.84
C SER A 314 14.58 -4.33 1.24
N ALA A 315 15.63 -3.94 0.56
CA ALA A 315 16.98 -4.41 0.88
C ALA A 315 17.39 -4.04 2.33
N GLY A 316 16.94 -2.89 2.83
CA GLY A 316 17.15 -2.43 4.20
C GLY A 316 16.58 -3.42 5.22
N PHE A 317 15.31 -3.83 5.05
CA PHE A 317 14.69 -4.79 5.95
C PHE A 317 15.36 -6.17 5.89
N ARG A 318 15.56 -6.72 4.70
CA ARG A 318 16.20 -8.05 4.55
C ARG A 318 17.59 -8.11 5.19
N ARG A 319 18.34 -7.02 5.13
CA ARG A 319 19.69 -6.93 5.69
C ARG A 319 19.70 -6.81 7.21
N THR A 320 18.71 -6.14 7.79
CA THR A 320 18.73 -5.74 9.20
C THR A 320 17.75 -6.52 10.09
N VAL A 321 16.80 -7.28 9.52
CA VAL A 321 15.77 -8.00 10.30
C VAL A 321 16.33 -8.90 11.39
N SER A 322 17.44 -9.58 11.15
CA SER A 322 18.11 -10.44 12.13
C SER A 322 18.82 -9.67 13.25
N GLN A 323 19.01 -8.37 13.08
CA GLN A 323 19.71 -7.50 14.04
C GLN A 323 18.75 -6.72 14.92
N LEU A 324 17.44 -6.79 14.66
CA LEU A 324 16.42 -6.07 15.42
C LEU A 324 16.46 -6.48 16.89
N ALA A 325 16.47 -5.47 17.78
CA ALA A 325 16.42 -5.70 19.21
C ALA A 325 15.10 -6.32 19.64
N TRP A 326 15.13 -7.23 20.60
CA TRP A 326 13.92 -7.68 21.27
C TRP A 326 13.26 -6.52 22.05
N ASN A 327 11.95 -6.61 22.23
CA ASN A 327 11.12 -5.55 22.83
C ASN A 327 11.17 -4.24 22.04
N SER A 328 11.21 -4.36 20.73
CA SER A 328 11.10 -3.24 19.79
C SER A 328 10.01 -3.53 18.75
N PHE A 329 9.72 -2.54 17.92
CA PHE A 329 8.71 -2.59 16.87
C PHE A 329 9.37 -2.40 15.52
N ALA A 330 8.83 -3.06 14.50
CA ALA A 330 9.13 -2.76 13.10
C ALA A 330 7.85 -2.35 12.38
N TRP A 331 7.93 -1.27 11.62
CA TRP A 331 6.82 -0.73 10.85
C TRP A 331 7.23 -0.48 9.41
N PHE A 332 6.27 -0.59 8.50
CA PHE A 332 6.48 -0.48 7.06
C PHE A 332 5.56 0.58 6.48
N ALA A 333 6.14 1.57 5.79
CA ALA A 333 5.37 2.62 5.13
C ALA A 333 4.41 2.05 4.06
N SER A 334 4.76 0.92 3.46
CA SER A 334 3.91 0.19 2.51
C SER A 334 2.73 -0.56 3.16
N GLU A 335 2.75 -0.77 4.49
CA GLU A 335 1.71 -1.47 5.25
C GLU A 335 1.37 -0.70 6.53
N PRO A 336 0.86 0.55 6.42
CA PRO A 336 0.81 1.48 7.54
C PRO A 336 -0.12 1.05 8.69
N ASP A 337 -1.09 0.19 8.43
CA ASP A 337 -2.03 -0.31 9.46
C ASP A 337 -1.49 -1.53 10.23
N SER A 338 -0.26 -1.95 9.93
CA SER A 338 0.35 -3.14 10.52
C SER A 338 1.66 -2.80 11.21
N ILE A 339 1.84 -3.32 12.44
CA ILE A 339 3.10 -3.21 13.17
C ILE A 339 3.57 -4.61 13.58
N LYS A 340 4.86 -4.87 13.45
CA LYS A 340 5.48 -6.11 13.95
C LYS A 340 6.09 -5.87 15.32
N VAL A 341 5.78 -6.75 16.26
CA VAL A 341 6.31 -6.71 17.62
C VAL A 341 7.41 -7.76 17.77
N MET A 342 8.61 -7.31 18.11
CA MET A 342 9.75 -8.17 18.41
C MET A 342 9.75 -8.43 19.92
N HIS A 343 9.03 -9.46 20.37
CA HIS A 343 8.83 -9.73 21.81
C HIS A 343 9.80 -10.77 22.32
N SER A 344 10.58 -10.45 23.38
CA SER A 344 11.58 -11.36 23.97
C SER A 344 11.05 -12.24 25.10
N GLY A 345 9.82 -12.02 25.55
CA GLY A 345 9.40 -12.53 26.84
C GLY A 345 8.21 -13.48 26.82
N ILE A 346 8.40 -14.71 26.36
CA ILE A 346 7.58 -15.81 26.87
C ILE A 346 8.06 -16.08 28.28
N LYS A 347 7.24 -15.79 29.30
CA LYS A 347 7.55 -16.20 30.68
C LYS A 347 7.77 -17.70 30.72
N ARG A 348 8.75 -18.17 31.49
CA ARG A 348 9.05 -19.61 31.59
C ARG A 348 7.76 -20.38 31.91
N GLY A 349 7.34 -21.30 31.05
CA GLY A 349 6.08 -22.05 31.14
C GLY A 349 4.92 -21.53 30.33
N GLN A 350 5.00 -20.33 29.72
CA GLN A 350 4.00 -19.80 28.82
C GLN A 350 4.05 -20.54 27.46
N ARG A 351 2.92 -20.97 26.95
CA ARG A 351 2.81 -21.72 25.68
C ARG A 351 2.35 -20.79 24.56
N LEU A 352 2.50 -21.23 23.34
CA LEU A 352 2.05 -20.48 22.15
C LEU A 352 0.53 -20.20 22.20
N SER A 353 -0.26 -21.14 22.75
CA SER A 353 -1.70 -20.96 22.99
C SER A 353 -2.02 -19.74 23.87
N ASP A 354 -1.16 -19.44 24.85
CA ASP A 354 -1.37 -18.32 25.77
C ASP A 354 -1.16 -16.98 25.06
N LEU A 355 -0.26 -16.95 24.07
CA LEU A 355 -0.05 -15.78 23.20
C LEU A 355 -1.23 -15.55 22.25
N LEU A 356 -1.90 -16.62 21.82
CA LEU A 356 -3.06 -16.53 20.96
C LEU A 356 -4.33 -16.10 21.72
N ALA A 357 -4.41 -16.42 23.01
CA ALA A 357 -5.53 -16.03 23.86
C ALA A 357 -5.55 -14.52 24.21
N THR A 358 -4.43 -13.81 24.01
CA THR A 358 -4.32 -12.37 24.24
C THR A 358 -4.66 -11.53 22.98
N LYS A 359 -5.39 -12.09 21.99
CA LYS A 359 -5.91 -11.28 20.89
C LYS A 359 -6.83 -10.19 21.44
N PRO A 360 -6.64 -8.92 21.03
CA PRO A 360 -7.62 -7.90 21.31
C PRO A 360 -8.96 -8.33 20.73
N THR A 361 -10.00 -8.26 21.52
CA THR A 361 -11.38 -8.40 21.08
C THR A 361 -11.59 -7.44 19.90
N GLU A 362 -12.05 -7.97 18.78
CA GLU A 362 -12.46 -7.18 17.63
C GLU A 362 -13.46 -6.12 18.12
N CYS A 363 -13.09 -4.84 17.95
CA CYS A 363 -14.02 -3.71 18.07
C CYS A 363 -14.59 -3.37 16.71
#